data_76793c372fcb64476e3080d71f6c90f8
#
_entry.id   76793c372fcb64476e3080d71f6c90f8
#
_cell.length_a   1.000
_cell.length_b   1.000
_cell.length_c   1.000
_cell.angle_alpha   90.00
_cell.angle_beta   90.00
_cell.angle_gamma   90.00
#
_symmetry.space_group_name_H-M   'P 1'
#
loop_
_entity.id
_entity.type
_entity.pdbx_description
1 polymer ?
#
loop_
_entity_poly.entity_id
_entity_poly.type
_entity_poly.pdbx_seq_one_letter_code
_entity_poly.pdbx_strand_id
1 'polypeptide(L)'
;RGYESDDNLQDFARHNYSFVMRSRMANRWVLDEVDAAQADLRNSNNFDNYLNQTCCTKKVIYKYDPFPINGKNKSNTAALTLYLHIYFNSDIQNESFKSLRFNVNSAKQDYNEAIDKLLEQRAKEPKKEQDQTQQPPIANISPMQSFIDKYCSLDADGHALIDDDKLWEYVKYKGIMVLVSDKIENTQEAYFAYYRRQTVEQDFETFKTRLGGNRPYVSDDRTLQGRFLCQLLATSISNCIACRIREYEKSEAAKKDNIRFDNYSQARLLADLDTIMLTSFRDGYYFDEIQGKYKTLYKALGVEIPEANCKYNKEDISTDDKDNSDDYVADDPALQAIGGELE
;
A
#
# COMPACT_ATOMS: atom_id res chain seq x y z
N ARG A 1 3.67 -8.53 -1.79
CA ARG A 1 4.79 -9.26 -1.14
C ARG A 1 5.19 -10.41 -2.08
N GLY A 2 6.39 -10.44 -2.62
CA GLY A 2 6.89 -11.57 -3.43
C GLY A 2 7.65 -11.22 -4.70
N TYR A 3 7.62 -9.96 -5.14
CA TYR A 3 8.33 -9.56 -6.35
C TYR A 3 9.83 -9.37 -6.15
N GLU A 4 10.28 -9.27 -4.90
CA GLU A 4 11.68 -9.11 -4.56
C GLU A 4 12.29 -10.48 -4.25
N SER A 5 12.66 -11.19 -5.28
CA SER A 5 13.57 -12.31 -5.22
C SER A 5 14.75 -12.03 -6.14
N ASP A 6 15.87 -12.66 -5.88
CA ASP A 6 17.04 -12.59 -6.75
C ASP A 6 16.71 -13.08 -8.17
N ASP A 7 15.86 -14.10 -8.26
CA ASP A 7 15.37 -14.64 -9.54
C ASP A 7 14.59 -13.58 -10.34
N ASN A 8 13.69 -12.82 -9.70
CA ASN A 8 12.95 -11.76 -10.38
C ASN A 8 13.87 -10.61 -10.84
N LEU A 9 14.85 -10.22 -10.02
CA LEU A 9 15.86 -9.23 -10.43
C LEU A 9 16.65 -9.69 -11.65
N GLN A 10 17.06 -10.96 -11.66
CA GLN A 10 17.74 -11.54 -12.81
C GLN A 10 16.84 -11.59 -14.05
N ASP A 11 15.57 -11.94 -13.89
CA ASP A 11 14.61 -11.96 -14.99
C ASP A 11 14.35 -10.56 -15.56
N PHE A 12 14.23 -9.55 -14.73
CA PHE A 12 14.11 -8.16 -15.19
C PHE A 12 15.37 -7.71 -15.94
N ALA A 13 16.54 -8.06 -15.43
CA ALA A 13 17.80 -7.77 -16.10
C ALA A 13 17.92 -8.46 -17.46
N ARG A 14 17.54 -9.73 -17.56
CA ARG A 14 17.57 -10.52 -18.81
C ARG A 14 16.63 -9.97 -19.88
N HIS A 15 15.45 -9.53 -19.47
CA HIS A 15 14.43 -9.00 -20.39
C HIS A 15 14.52 -7.50 -20.59
N ASN A 16 15.51 -6.83 -19.98
CA ASN A 16 15.68 -5.37 -20.01
C ASN A 16 14.41 -4.60 -19.61
N TYR A 17 13.69 -5.13 -18.63
CA TYR A 17 12.55 -4.44 -18.05
C TYR A 17 13.01 -3.36 -17.08
N SER A 18 12.47 -2.16 -17.24
CA SER A 18 12.70 -1.09 -16.26
C SER A 18 11.80 -1.28 -15.05
N PHE A 19 12.37 -1.12 -13.87
CA PHE A 19 11.65 -1.38 -12.64
C PHE A 19 12.00 -0.41 -11.50
N VAL A 20 11.05 -0.24 -10.60
CA VAL A 20 11.25 0.28 -9.25
C VAL A 20 10.55 -0.65 -8.29
N MET A 21 11.29 -1.21 -7.36
CA MET A 21 10.72 -2.13 -6.36
C MET A 21 11.24 -1.84 -4.96
N ARG A 22 10.44 -2.20 -3.97
CA ARG A 22 10.87 -2.13 -2.58
C ARG A 22 11.72 -3.36 -2.24
N SER A 23 12.92 -3.12 -1.71
CA SER A 23 13.80 -4.17 -1.25
C SER A 23 13.56 -4.57 0.20
N ARG A 24 13.87 -5.84 0.53
CA ARG A 24 13.83 -6.36 1.89
C ARG A 24 15.19 -6.14 2.55
N MET A 25 15.16 -5.74 3.80
CA MET A 25 16.36 -5.63 4.64
C MET A 25 17.01 -6.99 4.94
N ALA A 26 16.36 -8.11 4.56
CA ALA A 26 16.94 -9.46 4.71
C ALA A 26 18.00 -9.80 3.65
N ASN A 27 18.04 -9.05 2.54
CA ASN A 27 19.06 -9.24 1.51
C ASN A 27 20.38 -8.65 2.00
N ARG A 28 21.41 -9.50 2.11
CA ARG A 28 22.69 -9.11 2.71
C ARG A 28 23.36 -7.95 1.98
N TRP A 29 23.38 -7.97 0.65
CA TRP A 29 23.96 -6.89 -0.13
C TRP A 29 23.26 -5.54 0.04
N VAL A 30 21.93 -5.56 0.26
CA VAL A 30 21.15 -4.34 0.61
C VAL A 30 21.50 -3.87 2.00
N LEU A 31 21.64 -4.80 2.95
CA LEU A 31 21.96 -4.48 4.33
C LEU A 31 23.36 -3.85 4.45
N ASP A 32 24.35 -4.41 3.74
CA ASP A 32 25.71 -3.88 3.70
C ASP A 32 25.74 -2.43 3.19
N GLU A 33 24.95 -2.11 2.16
CA GLU A 33 24.83 -0.74 1.63
C GLU A 33 24.09 0.20 2.59
N VAL A 34 23.06 -0.29 3.29
CA VAL A 34 22.36 0.48 4.33
C VAL A 34 23.27 0.78 5.51
N ASP A 35 24.09 -0.19 5.94
CA ASP A 35 25.07 0.04 7.02
C ASP A 35 26.13 1.06 6.59
N ALA A 36 26.59 1.00 5.34
CA ALA A 36 27.52 2.00 4.79
C ALA A 36 26.88 3.41 4.65
N ALA A 37 25.55 3.47 4.53
CA ALA A 37 24.82 4.72 4.40
C ALA A 37 24.40 5.35 5.75
N GLN A 38 24.65 4.71 6.90
CA GLN A 38 24.18 5.20 8.21
C GLN A 38 24.61 6.63 8.53
N ALA A 39 25.81 7.03 8.13
CA ALA A 39 26.29 8.42 8.30
C ALA A 39 25.50 9.41 7.43
N ASP A 40 25.20 9.02 6.19
CA ASP A 40 24.40 9.86 5.26
C ASP A 40 22.97 10.01 5.76
N LEU A 41 22.38 8.95 6.33
CA LEU A 41 21.02 8.96 6.87
C LEU A 41 20.86 9.78 8.15
N ARG A 42 21.97 10.06 8.84
CA ARG A 42 21.99 10.95 10.03
C ARG A 42 22.38 12.38 9.69
N ASN A 43 22.76 12.65 8.45
CA ASN A 43 23.14 13.97 8.00
C ASN A 43 21.92 14.81 7.64
N SER A 44 21.68 15.89 8.37
CA SER A 44 20.55 16.80 8.15
C SER A 44 20.55 17.44 6.75
N ASN A 45 21.71 17.53 6.07
CA ASN A 45 21.77 18.01 4.70
C ASN A 45 21.11 17.08 3.68
N ASN A 46 20.93 15.81 4.04
CA ASN A 46 20.23 14.81 3.21
C ASN A 46 18.72 14.71 3.54
N PHE A 47 18.22 15.64 4.37
CA PHE A 47 16.81 15.70 4.68
C PHE A 47 16.03 16.31 3.52
N ASP A 48 15.07 15.57 3.04
CA ASP A 48 14.15 15.97 1.99
C ASP A 48 12.87 16.54 2.61
N ASN A 49 12.68 17.85 2.50
CA ASN A 49 11.52 18.55 3.06
C ASN A 49 10.18 18.09 2.44
N TYR A 50 10.20 17.65 1.17
CA TYR A 50 9.01 17.24 0.47
C TYR A 50 8.55 15.84 0.92
N LEU A 51 9.52 14.93 1.11
CA LEU A 51 9.27 13.58 1.58
C LEU A 51 9.17 13.51 3.11
N ASN A 52 9.60 14.54 3.82
CA ASN A 52 9.75 14.58 5.28
C ASN A 52 10.59 13.41 5.82
N GLN A 53 11.68 13.09 5.13
CA GLN A 53 12.56 11.96 5.44
C GLN A 53 14.00 12.30 5.03
N THR A 54 14.97 11.68 5.71
CA THR A 54 16.35 11.70 5.22
C THR A 54 16.51 10.65 4.14
N CYS A 55 17.15 10.98 3.03
CA CYS A 55 17.30 10.02 1.94
C CYS A 55 18.67 10.15 1.24
N CYS A 56 19.14 9.04 0.70
CA CYS A 56 20.34 9.01 -0.14
C CYS A 56 20.20 7.93 -1.22
N THR A 57 20.98 8.08 -2.30
CA THR A 57 21.06 7.07 -3.35
C THR A 57 22.49 6.51 -3.41
N LYS A 58 22.58 5.19 -3.46
CA LYS A 58 23.84 4.46 -3.70
C LYS A 58 23.77 3.76 -5.05
N LYS A 59 24.85 3.83 -5.82
CA LYS A 59 24.99 3.16 -7.09
C LYS A 59 25.72 1.84 -6.87
N VAL A 60 25.07 0.73 -7.25
CA VAL A 60 25.57 -0.62 -7.03
C VAL A 60 25.64 -1.38 -8.36
N ILE A 61 26.67 -2.17 -8.54
CA ILE A 61 26.83 -3.05 -9.69
C ILE A 61 26.31 -4.44 -9.31
N TYR A 62 25.15 -4.79 -9.87
CA TYR A 62 24.53 -6.10 -9.69
C TYR A 62 25.01 -7.05 -10.79
N LYS A 63 25.55 -8.20 -10.38
CA LYS A 63 26.02 -9.25 -11.31
C LYS A 63 24.92 -10.30 -11.45
N TYR A 64 24.55 -10.61 -12.67
CA TYR A 64 23.53 -11.62 -12.98
C TYR A 64 23.98 -12.56 -14.10
N ASP A 65 23.35 -13.72 -14.20
CA ASP A 65 23.58 -14.67 -15.29
C ASP A 65 22.58 -14.37 -16.43
N PRO A 66 23.05 -13.90 -17.60
CA PRO A 66 22.19 -13.61 -18.73
C PRO A 66 21.60 -14.88 -19.40
N PHE A 67 22.22 -16.04 -19.18
CA PHE A 67 21.79 -17.30 -19.78
C PHE A 67 21.76 -18.42 -18.74
N PRO A 68 20.63 -18.66 -18.07
CA PRO A 68 20.50 -19.77 -17.14
C PRO A 68 20.43 -21.08 -17.91
N ILE A 69 21.56 -21.66 -18.20
CA ILE A 69 21.63 -23.03 -18.72
C ILE A 69 21.76 -23.97 -17.52
N ASN A 70 20.70 -24.71 -17.23
CA ASN A 70 20.65 -25.88 -16.36
C ASN A 70 21.92 -26.11 -15.48
N GLY A 71 22.11 -25.23 -14.53
CA GLY A 71 22.85 -25.56 -13.29
C GLY A 71 24.37 -25.56 -13.30
N LYS A 72 25.13 -25.27 -14.38
CA LYS A 72 26.58 -25.51 -14.33
C LYS A 72 27.55 -24.54 -15.03
N ASN A 73 27.16 -23.44 -15.59
CA ASN A 73 28.15 -22.51 -16.18
C ASN A 73 28.09 -21.12 -15.57
N LYS A 74 28.92 -20.87 -14.55
CA LYS A 74 29.17 -19.58 -13.90
C LYS A 74 30.09 -18.64 -14.71
N SER A 75 30.33 -18.86 -15.99
CA SER A 75 31.38 -18.15 -16.72
C SER A 75 30.93 -16.87 -17.44
N ASN A 76 29.62 -16.63 -17.64
CA ASN A 76 29.10 -15.42 -18.27
C ASN A 76 28.27 -14.60 -17.30
N THR A 77 28.91 -13.79 -16.47
CA THR A 77 28.22 -12.81 -15.64
C THR A 77 28.13 -11.49 -16.38
N ALA A 78 26.90 -11.01 -16.61
CA ALA A 78 26.60 -9.65 -17.02
C ALA A 78 26.50 -8.74 -15.79
N ALA A 79 26.68 -7.45 -16.00
CA ALA A 79 26.58 -6.44 -14.93
C ALA A 79 25.45 -5.47 -15.25
N LEU A 80 24.59 -5.21 -14.28
CA LEU A 80 23.54 -4.20 -14.32
C LEU A 80 23.84 -3.15 -13.26
N THR A 81 23.77 -1.88 -13.64
CA THR A 81 23.82 -0.80 -12.66
C THR A 81 22.46 -0.68 -11.99
N LEU A 82 22.45 -0.75 -10.66
CA LEU A 82 21.27 -0.51 -9.84
C LEU A 82 21.47 0.73 -8.97
N TYR A 83 20.37 1.43 -8.72
CA TYR A 83 20.31 2.57 -7.80
C TYR A 83 19.51 2.15 -6.59
N LEU A 84 20.15 2.14 -5.42
CA LEU A 84 19.51 1.91 -4.13
C LEU A 84 19.14 3.25 -3.53
N HIS A 85 17.86 3.51 -3.43
CA HIS A 85 17.32 4.69 -2.78
C HIS A 85 16.94 4.32 -1.36
N ILE A 86 17.68 4.88 -0.40
CA ILE A 86 17.51 4.57 1.03
C ILE A 86 16.82 5.78 1.67
N TYR A 87 15.68 5.53 2.29
CA TYR A 87 14.87 6.53 2.99
C TYR A 87 14.84 6.19 4.47
N PHE A 88 15.00 7.19 5.31
CA PHE A 88 14.94 7.04 6.75
C PHE A 88 13.92 8.00 7.36
N ASN A 89 12.96 7.44 8.07
CA ASN A 89 11.97 8.17 8.84
C ASN A 89 12.24 8.00 10.33
N SER A 90 12.70 9.09 10.97
CA SER A 90 13.04 9.12 12.40
C SER A 90 11.82 8.89 13.30
N ASP A 91 10.63 9.34 12.89
CA ASP A 91 9.42 9.21 13.70
C ASP A 91 9.02 7.74 13.84
N ILE A 92 9.10 6.97 12.74
CA ILE A 92 8.84 5.52 12.76
C ILE A 92 9.86 4.80 13.64
N GLN A 93 11.14 5.19 13.58
CA GLN A 93 12.17 4.62 14.45
C GLN A 93 11.90 4.93 15.91
N ASN A 94 11.60 6.18 16.23
CA ASN A 94 11.32 6.63 17.60
C ASN A 94 10.06 5.95 18.18
N GLU A 95 9.00 5.83 17.38
CA GLU A 95 7.77 5.13 17.79
C GLU A 95 8.04 3.64 18.05
N SER A 96 8.79 3.00 17.17
CA SER A 96 9.20 1.59 17.35
C SER A 96 10.03 1.40 18.60
N PHE A 97 10.94 2.34 18.91
CA PHE A 97 11.77 2.30 20.11
C PHE A 97 10.95 2.51 21.39
N LYS A 98 10.03 3.48 21.38
CA LYS A 98 9.11 3.69 22.52
C LYS A 98 8.26 2.46 22.80
N SER A 99 7.70 1.87 21.77
CA SER A 99 6.88 0.65 21.88
C SER A 99 7.70 -0.53 22.40
N LEU A 100 8.92 -0.73 21.88
CA LEU A 100 9.81 -1.77 22.35
C LEU A 100 10.17 -1.59 23.83
N ARG A 101 10.58 -0.38 24.23
CA ARG A 101 10.93 -0.07 25.64
C ARG A 101 9.75 -0.31 26.57
N PHE A 102 8.55 0.07 26.19
CA PHE A 102 7.36 -0.20 26.99
C PHE A 102 7.16 -1.71 27.20
N ASN A 103 7.22 -2.49 26.12
CA ASN A 103 7.02 -3.94 26.18
C ASN A 103 8.12 -4.64 26.98
N VAL A 104 9.39 -4.21 26.81
CA VAL A 104 10.52 -4.79 27.58
C VAL A 104 10.43 -4.45 29.06
N ASN A 105 10.04 -3.23 29.42
CA ASN A 105 9.84 -2.85 30.82
C ASN A 105 8.73 -3.66 31.48
N SER A 106 7.58 -3.84 30.78
CA SER A 106 6.50 -4.67 31.30
C SER A 106 6.95 -6.12 31.51
N ALA A 107 7.58 -6.72 30.48
CA ALA A 107 8.06 -8.09 30.56
C ALA A 107 9.14 -8.28 31.64
N LYS A 108 10.05 -7.31 31.83
CA LYS A 108 11.04 -7.28 32.89
C LYS A 108 10.38 -7.28 34.26
N GLN A 109 9.37 -6.45 34.47
CA GLN A 109 8.66 -6.37 35.76
C GLN A 109 8.01 -7.71 36.08
N ASP A 110 7.22 -8.26 35.15
CA ASP A 110 6.54 -9.54 35.33
C ASP A 110 7.53 -10.70 35.60
N TYR A 111 8.67 -10.69 34.90
CA TYR A 111 9.73 -11.67 35.07
C TYR A 111 10.40 -11.57 36.46
N ASN A 112 10.77 -10.36 36.86
CA ASN A 112 11.42 -10.15 38.18
C ASN A 112 10.49 -10.49 39.34
N GLU A 113 9.19 -10.16 39.24
CA GLU A 113 8.20 -10.60 40.25
C GLU A 113 8.08 -12.11 40.32
N ALA A 114 8.19 -12.81 39.19
CA ALA A 114 8.19 -14.27 39.19
C ALA A 114 9.47 -14.86 39.84
N ILE A 115 10.62 -14.25 39.58
CA ILE A 115 11.90 -14.64 40.23
C ILE A 115 11.82 -14.41 41.74
N ASP A 116 11.33 -13.25 42.20
CA ASP A 116 11.17 -12.95 43.63
C ASP A 116 10.31 -14.00 44.34
N LYS A 117 9.18 -14.38 43.76
CA LYS A 117 8.30 -15.43 44.27
C LYS A 117 9.01 -16.78 44.37
N LEU A 118 9.85 -17.14 43.38
CA LEU A 118 10.64 -18.37 43.42
C LEU A 118 11.72 -18.33 44.50
N LEU A 119 12.40 -17.21 44.71
CA LEU A 119 13.38 -17.00 45.74
C LEU A 119 12.75 -17.09 47.13
N GLU A 120 11.59 -16.48 47.35
CA GLU A 120 10.85 -16.59 48.63
C GLU A 120 10.40 -18.02 48.92
N GLN A 121 9.95 -18.78 47.92
CA GLN A 121 9.57 -20.18 48.10
C GLN A 121 10.76 -21.03 48.52
N ARG A 122 11.92 -20.85 47.90
CA ARG A 122 13.16 -21.53 48.26
C ARG A 122 13.65 -21.19 49.69
N ALA A 123 13.48 -19.94 50.09
CA ALA A 123 13.85 -19.53 51.46
C ALA A 123 12.97 -20.19 52.53
N LYS A 124 11.76 -20.62 52.19
CA LYS A 124 10.81 -21.29 53.11
C LYS A 124 10.97 -22.82 53.16
N GLU A 125 11.69 -23.43 52.18
CA GLU A 125 11.94 -24.87 52.17
C GLU A 125 13.06 -25.25 53.16
N PRO A 126 12.88 -26.27 54.04
CA PRO A 126 13.91 -26.70 54.95
C PRO A 126 15.09 -27.31 54.19
N LYS A 127 16.33 -26.90 54.53
CA LYS A 127 17.58 -27.33 53.92
C LYS A 127 17.74 -28.86 54.00
N LYS A 128 17.29 -29.60 53.00
CA LYS A 128 17.75 -30.95 52.70
C LYS A 128 18.85 -30.82 51.64
N GLU A 129 20.05 -31.22 52.05
CA GLU A 129 21.29 -31.35 51.29
C GLU A 129 21.28 -30.75 49.86
N GLN A 130 21.78 -29.54 49.77
CA GLN A 130 21.98 -28.86 48.50
C GLN A 130 23.23 -29.42 47.87
N ASP A 131 23.04 -30.17 46.80
CA ASP A 131 24.10 -30.50 45.84
C ASP A 131 24.51 -29.18 45.14
N GLN A 132 25.77 -28.75 45.34
CA GLN A 132 26.32 -27.43 45.00
C GLN A 132 26.52 -27.20 43.49
N THR A 133 25.99 -28.05 42.62
CA THR A 133 26.26 -28.05 41.17
C THR A 133 25.06 -27.73 40.27
N GLN A 134 23.89 -27.42 40.83
CA GLN A 134 22.75 -27.05 39.97
C GLN A 134 22.55 -25.54 39.96
N GLN A 135 22.92 -24.93 38.83
CA GLN A 135 22.36 -23.66 38.45
C GLN A 135 20.84 -23.69 38.67
N PRO A 136 20.23 -22.58 39.15
CA PRO A 136 18.80 -22.57 39.39
C PRO A 136 18.06 -23.02 38.15
N PRO A 137 17.15 -24.00 38.22
CA PRO A 137 16.32 -24.32 37.09
C PRO A 137 15.46 -23.08 36.77
N ILE A 138 15.92 -22.27 35.87
CA ILE A 138 15.13 -21.23 35.15
C ILE A 138 14.23 -22.00 34.19
N ALA A 139 13.51 -22.99 34.71
CA ALA A 139 12.67 -23.84 33.91
C ALA A 139 11.25 -23.29 33.96
N ASN A 140 10.76 -22.87 32.83
CA ASN A 140 9.35 -22.72 32.48
C ASN A 140 8.64 -21.39 32.83
N ILE A 141 9.30 -20.24 32.69
CA ILE A 141 8.59 -18.99 32.48
C ILE A 141 8.51 -18.79 30.96
N SER A 142 7.85 -19.71 30.33
CA SER A 142 8.10 -20.11 28.95
C SER A 142 7.76 -19.14 27.82
N PRO A 143 6.86 -18.23 27.68
CA PRO A 143 6.99 -17.29 26.56
C PRO A 143 7.81 -16.05 26.90
N MET A 144 7.95 -15.73 28.17
CA MET A 144 8.66 -14.54 28.65
C MET A 144 10.18 -14.68 28.58
N GLN A 145 10.70 -15.90 28.83
CA GLN A 145 12.15 -16.18 28.84
C GLN A 145 12.82 -15.81 27.52
N SER A 146 12.27 -16.26 26.39
CA SER A 146 12.83 -15.96 25.07
C SER A 146 12.85 -14.46 24.73
N PHE A 147 11.91 -13.70 25.29
CA PHE A 147 11.84 -12.26 25.13
C PHE A 147 12.88 -11.56 26.02
N ILE A 148 13.03 -12.01 27.27
CA ILE A 148 14.04 -11.51 28.21
C ILE A 148 15.45 -11.80 27.69
N ASP A 149 15.74 -13.00 27.24
CA ASP A 149 17.04 -13.38 26.67
C ASP A 149 17.44 -12.51 25.48
N LYS A 150 16.45 -12.08 24.71
CA LYS A 150 16.65 -11.26 23.51
C LYS A 150 17.00 -9.81 23.81
N TYR A 151 16.45 -9.23 24.90
CA TYR A 151 16.54 -7.78 25.16
C TYR A 151 17.12 -7.42 26.51
N CYS A 152 17.35 -8.41 27.38
CA CYS A 152 17.87 -8.19 28.69
C CYS A 152 19.17 -8.98 28.92
N SER A 153 19.88 -8.63 29.98
CA SER A 153 20.90 -9.44 30.66
C SER A 153 20.36 -9.84 32.02
N LEU A 154 20.91 -10.90 32.62
CA LEU A 154 20.54 -11.32 33.96
C LEU A 154 21.65 -10.92 34.95
N ASP A 155 21.25 -10.46 36.14
CA ASP A 155 22.17 -10.21 37.24
C ASP A 155 22.51 -11.51 37.99
N ALA A 156 23.30 -11.39 39.09
CA ALA A 156 23.74 -12.53 39.90
C ALA A 156 22.58 -13.27 40.59
N ASP A 157 21.49 -12.59 40.85
CA ASP A 157 20.29 -13.14 41.53
C ASP A 157 19.27 -13.67 40.50
N GLY A 158 19.52 -13.49 39.22
CA GLY A 158 18.68 -13.95 38.13
C GLY A 158 17.62 -12.93 37.67
N HIS A 159 17.65 -11.69 38.19
CA HIS A 159 16.75 -10.64 37.73
C HIS A 159 17.17 -10.10 36.35
N ALA A 160 16.19 -9.74 35.55
CA ALA A 160 16.41 -9.15 34.25
C ALA A 160 16.80 -7.67 34.36
N LEU A 161 17.85 -7.30 33.66
CA LEU A 161 18.32 -5.93 33.46
C LEU A 161 18.21 -5.61 31.97
N ILE A 162 17.66 -4.44 31.63
CA ILE A 162 17.54 -4.02 30.25
C ILE A 162 18.93 -3.79 29.66
N ASP A 163 19.15 -4.34 28.47
CA ASP A 163 20.36 -4.17 27.69
C ASP A 163 20.08 -3.19 26.54
N ASP A 164 20.53 -1.95 26.70
CA ASP A 164 20.28 -0.88 25.73
C ASP A 164 20.94 -1.16 24.38
N ASP A 165 22.06 -1.87 24.33
CA ASP A 165 22.73 -2.25 23.08
C ASP A 165 21.88 -3.24 22.28
N LYS A 166 21.29 -4.23 22.94
CA LYS A 166 20.36 -5.17 22.32
C LYS A 166 19.08 -4.49 21.82
N LEU A 167 18.57 -3.51 22.56
CA LEU A 167 17.42 -2.71 22.12
C LEU A 167 17.77 -1.92 20.88
N TRP A 168 18.95 -1.28 20.87
CA TRP A 168 19.40 -0.49 19.75
C TRP A 168 19.63 -1.33 18.50
N GLU A 169 20.24 -2.50 18.62
CA GLU A 169 20.42 -3.48 17.54
C GLU A 169 19.09 -3.82 16.84
N TYR A 170 18.01 -3.96 17.60
CA TYR A 170 16.68 -4.23 17.05
C TYR A 170 16.10 -3.01 16.31
N VAL A 171 16.34 -1.81 16.81
CA VAL A 171 15.69 -0.59 16.32
C VAL A 171 16.49 0.10 15.22
N LYS A 172 17.78 -0.16 15.09
CA LYS A 172 18.69 0.57 14.19
C LYS A 172 18.21 0.60 12.72
N TYR A 173 17.47 -0.42 12.28
CA TYR A 173 16.91 -0.51 10.92
C TYR A 173 15.43 -0.13 10.83
N LYS A 174 14.78 0.20 11.93
CA LYS A 174 13.39 0.66 11.89
C LYS A 174 13.31 2.04 11.27
N GLY A 175 12.24 2.29 10.54
CA GLY A 175 12.09 3.54 9.79
C GLY A 175 12.88 3.58 8.48
N ILE A 176 13.69 2.57 8.16
CA ILE A 176 14.42 2.50 6.91
C ILE A 176 13.57 1.79 5.85
N MET A 177 13.45 2.41 4.70
CA MET A 177 12.87 1.84 3.48
C MET A 177 13.90 1.91 2.35
N VAL A 178 14.06 0.83 1.62
CA VAL A 178 14.94 0.78 0.47
C VAL A 178 14.15 0.49 -0.80
N LEU A 179 14.31 1.32 -1.81
CA LEU A 179 13.86 1.07 -3.16
C LEU A 179 15.06 0.77 -4.06
N VAL A 180 14.84 -0.10 -5.02
CA VAL A 180 15.84 -0.48 -6.02
C VAL A 180 15.27 -0.15 -7.39
N SER A 181 16.06 0.54 -8.21
CA SER A 181 15.71 0.85 -9.60
C SER A 181 16.89 0.58 -10.55
N ASP A 182 16.59 0.39 -11.81
CA ASP A 182 17.60 0.21 -12.87
C ASP A 182 17.95 1.53 -13.59
N LYS A 183 17.05 2.50 -13.63
CA LYS A 183 17.20 3.73 -14.42
C LYS A 183 17.04 5.03 -13.65
N ILE A 184 16.31 5.02 -12.54
CA ILE A 184 16.01 6.24 -11.80
C ILE A 184 17.18 6.51 -10.84
N GLU A 185 17.80 7.67 -10.94
CA GLU A 185 18.91 8.11 -10.08
C GLU A 185 18.43 9.00 -8.92
N ASN A 186 17.33 9.71 -9.14
CA ASN A 186 16.79 10.67 -8.17
C ASN A 186 15.90 9.97 -7.14
N THR A 187 16.15 10.26 -5.85
CA THR A 187 15.39 9.67 -4.73
C THR A 187 13.92 10.03 -4.74
N GLN A 188 13.58 11.29 -5.01
CA GLN A 188 12.17 11.73 -5.05
C GLN A 188 11.42 11.06 -6.19
N GLU A 189 12.04 11.02 -7.38
CA GLU A 189 11.44 10.38 -8.55
C GLU A 189 11.19 8.89 -8.31
N ALA A 190 12.15 8.17 -7.72
CA ALA A 190 12.01 6.76 -7.35
C ALA A 190 10.87 6.56 -6.32
N TYR A 191 10.78 7.45 -5.34
CA TYR A 191 9.71 7.41 -4.34
C TYR A 191 8.34 7.55 -5.00
N PHE A 192 8.15 8.57 -5.85
CA PHE A 192 6.87 8.77 -6.54
C PHE A 192 6.56 7.66 -7.54
N ALA A 193 7.55 7.16 -8.28
CA ALA A 193 7.36 6.03 -9.18
C ALA A 193 6.88 4.79 -8.43
N TYR A 194 7.45 4.51 -7.26
CA TYR A 194 7.02 3.40 -6.41
C TYR A 194 5.60 3.60 -5.86
N TYR A 195 5.27 4.80 -5.38
CA TYR A 195 3.95 5.07 -4.79
C TYR A 195 2.83 5.20 -5.83
N ARG A 196 3.14 5.39 -7.13
CA ARG A 196 2.14 5.24 -8.21
C ARG A 196 1.46 3.86 -8.20
N ARG A 197 2.12 2.85 -7.66
CA ARG A 197 1.53 1.54 -7.38
C ARG A 197 0.26 1.63 -6.52
N GLN A 198 0.20 2.59 -5.61
CA GLN A 198 -0.97 2.79 -4.75
C GLN A 198 -2.24 3.09 -5.54
N THR A 199 -2.11 3.74 -6.70
CA THR A 199 -3.25 3.95 -7.61
C THR A 199 -3.80 2.60 -8.09
N VAL A 200 -2.94 1.68 -8.49
CA VAL A 200 -3.36 0.32 -8.90
C VAL A 200 -4.02 -0.45 -7.74
N GLU A 201 -3.50 -0.31 -6.53
CA GLU A 201 -4.09 -0.93 -5.34
C GLU A 201 -5.48 -0.33 -5.03
N GLN A 202 -5.65 0.99 -5.19
CA GLN A 202 -6.94 1.67 -5.05
C GLN A 202 -7.93 1.25 -6.14
N ASP A 203 -7.46 1.05 -7.37
CA ASP A 203 -8.27 0.54 -8.48
C ASP A 203 -8.76 -0.88 -8.20
N PHE A 204 -7.88 -1.76 -7.70
CA PHE A 204 -8.26 -3.10 -7.27
C PHE A 204 -9.22 -3.10 -6.08
N GLU A 205 -9.06 -2.19 -5.13
CA GLU A 205 -10.00 -2.02 -4.03
C GLU A 205 -11.37 -1.56 -4.55
N THR A 206 -11.40 -0.57 -5.44
CA THR A 206 -12.63 -0.11 -6.08
C THR A 206 -13.31 -1.24 -6.84
N PHE A 207 -12.56 -1.99 -7.64
CA PHE A 207 -13.06 -3.16 -8.35
C PHE A 207 -13.66 -4.20 -7.41
N LYS A 208 -12.95 -4.54 -6.34
CA LYS A 208 -13.38 -5.59 -5.41
C LYS A 208 -14.55 -5.16 -4.53
N THR A 209 -14.50 -3.96 -3.99
CA THR A 209 -15.45 -3.51 -2.96
C THR A 209 -16.61 -2.72 -3.53
N ARG A 210 -16.33 -1.64 -4.26
CA ARG A 210 -17.37 -0.74 -4.77
C ARG A 210 -18.16 -1.33 -5.93
N LEU A 211 -17.47 -2.06 -6.82
CA LEU A 211 -18.09 -2.71 -7.96
C LEU A 211 -18.48 -4.17 -7.72
N GLY A 212 -18.36 -4.67 -6.48
CA GLY A 212 -18.76 -6.00 -6.09
C GLY A 212 -17.98 -7.15 -6.75
N GLY A 213 -16.72 -6.90 -7.15
CA GLY A 213 -15.86 -7.90 -7.80
C GLY A 213 -15.39 -9.04 -6.91
N ASN A 214 -15.52 -8.91 -5.57
CA ASN A 214 -15.11 -9.96 -4.63
C ASN A 214 -15.93 -11.24 -4.73
N ARG A 215 -17.23 -11.11 -5.04
CA ARG A 215 -18.17 -12.24 -5.18
C ARG A 215 -19.15 -11.93 -6.31
N PRO A 216 -18.81 -12.34 -7.52
CA PRO A 216 -19.63 -11.98 -8.69
C PRO A 216 -21.03 -12.62 -8.72
N TYR A 217 -21.32 -13.64 -7.88
CA TYR A 217 -22.63 -14.31 -7.81
C TYR A 217 -23.23 -14.65 -9.18
N VAL A 218 -22.41 -15.10 -10.09
CA VAL A 218 -22.82 -15.54 -11.43
C VAL A 218 -22.48 -17.01 -11.61
N SER A 219 -23.34 -17.72 -12.28
CA SER A 219 -23.22 -19.17 -12.48
C SER A 219 -22.59 -19.55 -13.83
N ASP A 220 -22.37 -18.58 -14.71
CA ASP A 220 -21.90 -18.79 -16.07
C ASP A 220 -20.65 -17.95 -16.36
N ASP A 221 -19.65 -18.55 -17.01
CA ASP A 221 -18.38 -17.90 -17.34
C ASP A 221 -18.55 -16.72 -18.30
N ARG A 222 -19.50 -16.78 -19.23
CA ARG A 222 -19.77 -15.70 -20.17
C ARG A 222 -20.31 -14.47 -19.46
N THR A 223 -21.24 -14.66 -18.54
CA THR A 223 -21.80 -13.60 -17.69
C THR A 223 -20.71 -13.01 -16.78
N LEU A 224 -19.80 -13.86 -16.27
CA LEU A 224 -18.65 -13.43 -15.48
C LEU A 224 -17.71 -12.52 -16.28
N GLN A 225 -17.38 -12.91 -17.50
CA GLN A 225 -16.56 -12.11 -18.41
C GLN A 225 -17.21 -10.77 -18.75
N GLY A 226 -18.51 -10.77 -19.08
CA GLY A 226 -19.27 -9.55 -19.32
C GLY A 226 -19.26 -8.61 -18.10
N ARG A 227 -19.48 -9.14 -16.90
CA ARG A 227 -19.42 -8.39 -15.67
C ARG A 227 -18.03 -7.78 -15.43
N PHE A 228 -16.95 -8.55 -15.62
CA PHE A 228 -15.60 -8.03 -15.47
C PHE A 228 -15.27 -6.95 -16.50
N LEU A 229 -15.76 -7.08 -17.73
CA LEU A 229 -15.62 -6.03 -18.74
C LEU A 229 -16.30 -4.74 -18.30
N CYS A 230 -17.55 -4.80 -17.86
CA CYS A 230 -18.27 -3.63 -17.32
C CYS A 230 -17.53 -2.99 -16.14
N GLN A 231 -17.03 -3.80 -15.20
CA GLN A 231 -16.26 -3.32 -14.06
C GLN A 231 -14.93 -2.66 -14.49
N LEU A 232 -14.25 -3.21 -15.50
CA LEU A 232 -13.04 -2.61 -16.06
C LEU A 232 -13.33 -1.26 -16.69
N LEU A 233 -14.39 -1.16 -17.49
CA LEU A 233 -14.81 0.09 -18.09
C LEU A 233 -15.20 1.13 -17.04
N ALA A 234 -15.97 0.74 -16.02
CA ALA A 234 -16.34 1.62 -14.91
C ALA A 234 -15.11 2.13 -14.14
N THR A 235 -14.12 1.27 -13.87
CA THR A 235 -12.86 1.66 -13.23
C THR A 235 -12.07 2.63 -14.11
N SER A 236 -12.00 2.37 -15.42
CA SER A 236 -11.29 3.22 -16.38
C SER A 236 -11.91 4.62 -16.48
N ILE A 237 -13.23 4.70 -16.55
CA ILE A 237 -13.98 5.97 -16.54
C ILE A 237 -13.74 6.72 -15.23
N SER A 238 -13.83 6.03 -14.09
CA SER A 238 -13.57 6.59 -12.77
C SER A 238 -12.18 7.21 -12.67
N ASN A 239 -11.16 6.52 -13.18
CA ASN A 239 -9.78 7.01 -13.21
C ASN A 239 -9.62 8.21 -14.16
N CYS A 240 -10.27 8.19 -15.33
CA CYS A 240 -10.27 9.30 -16.26
C CYS A 240 -10.85 10.57 -15.60
N ILE A 241 -11.98 10.45 -14.91
CA ILE A 241 -12.60 11.53 -14.16
C ILE A 241 -11.62 12.08 -13.10
N ALA A 242 -11.01 11.21 -12.30
CA ALA A 242 -10.06 11.61 -11.27
C ALA A 242 -8.80 12.30 -11.84
N CYS A 243 -8.32 11.86 -13.00
CA CYS A 243 -7.19 12.50 -13.67
C CYS A 243 -7.55 13.90 -14.18
N ARG A 244 -8.69 14.06 -14.86
CA ARG A 244 -9.14 15.36 -15.37
C ARG A 244 -9.36 16.37 -14.26
N ILE A 245 -9.94 15.97 -13.13
CA ILE A 245 -10.12 16.84 -11.97
C ILE A 245 -8.76 17.30 -11.44
N ARG A 246 -7.78 16.39 -11.25
CA ARG A 246 -6.43 16.74 -10.79
C ARG A 246 -5.69 17.67 -11.75
N GLU A 247 -5.87 17.48 -13.06
CA GLU A 247 -5.29 18.36 -14.07
C GLU A 247 -5.91 19.75 -14.03
N TYR A 248 -7.23 19.83 -13.88
CA TYR A 248 -7.93 21.09 -13.74
C TYR A 248 -7.50 21.85 -12.49
N GLU A 249 -7.37 21.18 -11.33
CA GLU A 249 -6.91 21.80 -10.07
C GLU A 249 -5.52 22.43 -10.19
N LYS A 250 -4.67 21.87 -11.05
CA LYS A 250 -3.33 22.43 -11.33
C LYS A 250 -3.36 23.59 -12.32
N SER A 251 -4.48 23.81 -13.01
CA SER A 251 -4.62 24.85 -14.03
C SER A 251 -4.70 26.25 -13.40
N GLU A 252 -4.31 27.26 -14.17
CA GLU A 252 -4.46 28.66 -13.78
C GLU A 252 -5.93 29.07 -13.61
N ALA A 253 -6.84 28.42 -14.33
CA ALA A 253 -8.28 28.64 -14.21
C ALA A 253 -8.78 28.26 -12.81
N ALA A 254 -8.41 27.09 -12.29
CA ALA A 254 -8.79 26.65 -10.96
C ALA A 254 -8.21 27.54 -9.85
N LYS A 255 -6.97 27.99 -10.04
CA LYS A 255 -6.32 28.94 -9.11
C LYS A 255 -7.06 30.28 -9.05
N LYS A 256 -7.46 30.80 -10.20
CA LYS A 256 -8.21 32.06 -10.32
C LYS A 256 -9.58 31.99 -9.65
N ASP A 257 -10.27 30.89 -9.83
CA ASP A 257 -11.61 30.67 -9.30
C ASP A 257 -11.61 30.14 -7.85
N ASN A 258 -10.41 29.93 -7.26
CA ASN A 258 -10.19 29.36 -5.93
C ASN A 258 -10.94 28.04 -5.69
N ILE A 259 -10.97 27.19 -6.71
CA ILE A 259 -11.70 25.94 -6.71
C ILE A 259 -10.77 24.82 -6.26
N ARG A 260 -11.20 24.06 -5.23
CA ARG A 260 -10.54 22.87 -4.74
C ARG A 260 -11.55 21.74 -4.60
N PHE A 261 -11.16 20.57 -5.06
CA PHE A 261 -11.92 19.33 -4.91
C PHE A 261 -11.36 18.42 -3.81
N ASP A 262 -10.49 18.96 -2.91
CA ASP A 262 -9.76 18.21 -1.88
C ASP A 262 -10.64 17.29 -1.01
N ASN A 263 -11.92 17.62 -0.88
CA ASN A 263 -12.90 16.87 -0.07
C ASN A 263 -13.92 16.09 -0.92
N TYR A 264 -13.73 16.03 -2.24
CA TYR A 264 -14.64 15.32 -3.12
C TYR A 264 -14.19 13.86 -3.31
N SER A 265 -14.88 12.94 -2.65
CA SER A 265 -14.79 11.54 -3.04
C SER A 265 -15.48 11.33 -4.40
N GLN A 266 -14.96 10.41 -5.22
CA GLN A 266 -15.61 10.06 -6.50
C GLN A 266 -17.10 9.69 -6.35
N ALA A 267 -17.44 8.97 -5.25
CA ALA A 267 -18.81 8.61 -4.95
C ALA A 267 -19.71 9.85 -4.75
N ARG A 268 -19.21 10.86 -4.06
CA ARG A 268 -19.94 12.11 -3.86
C ARG A 268 -20.09 12.89 -5.17
N LEU A 269 -19.04 12.91 -6.00
CA LEU A 269 -19.06 13.55 -7.29
C LEU A 269 -20.09 12.92 -8.22
N LEU A 270 -20.14 11.58 -8.30
CA LEU A 270 -21.15 10.88 -9.08
C LEU A 270 -22.56 11.11 -8.53
N ALA A 271 -22.74 11.10 -7.20
CA ALA A 271 -24.03 11.41 -6.57
C ALA A 271 -24.48 12.85 -6.85
N ASP A 272 -23.55 13.80 -6.89
CA ASP A 272 -23.86 15.19 -7.26
C ASP A 272 -24.27 15.31 -8.75
N LEU A 273 -23.62 14.58 -9.64
CA LEU A 273 -24.00 14.54 -11.06
C LEU A 273 -25.35 13.85 -11.28
N ASP A 274 -25.69 12.84 -10.48
CA ASP A 274 -26.98 12.13 -10.53
C ASP A 274 -28.17 13.03 -10.17
N THR A 275 -27.91 14.18 -9.55
CA THR A 275 -28.96 15.17 -9.25
C THR A 275 -29.37 16.02 -10.47
N ILE A 276 -28.64 15.93 -11.58
CA ILE A 276 -28.95 16.67 -12.80
C ILE A 276 -30.02 15.90 -13.57
N MET A 277 -31.21 16.49 -13.65
CA MET A 277 -32.36 15.83 -14.24
C MET A 277 -32.53 16.20 -15.72
N LEU A 278 -32.85 15.19 -16.50
CA LEU A 278 -33.30 15.32 -17.87
C LEU A 278 -34.80 14.98 -17.93
N THR A 279 -35.61 15.97 -18.15
CA THR A 279 -37.07 15.79 -18.19
C THR A 279 -37.54 15.59 -19.63
N SER A 280 -38.28 14.52 -19.86
CA SER A 280 -38.87 14.21 -21.17
C SER A 280 -40.29 14.77 -21.25
N PHE A 281 -40.53 15.61 -22.28
CA PHE A 281 -41.84 16.11 -22.61
C PHE A 281 -42.28 15.55 -23.99
N ARG A 282 -43.53 15.84 -24.38
CA ARG A 282 -44.06 15.37 -25.66
C ARG A 282 -43.32 15.94 -26.88
N ASP A 283 -42.70 17.10 -26.71
CA ASP A 283 -42.05 17.87 -27.77
C ASP A 283 -40.51 17.77 -27.73
N GLY A 284 -39.93 17.14 -26.71
CA GLY A 284 -38.49 16.98 -26.60
C GLY A 284 -38.01 16.76 -25.18
N TYR A 285 -36.70 16.87 -24.97
CA TYR A 285 -36.01 16.70 -23.72
C TYR A 285 -35.46 18.05 -23.23
N TYR A 286 -35.51 18.28 -21.94
CA TYR A 286 -35.07 19.53 -21.31
C TYR A 286 -34.22 19.24 -20.10
N PHE A 287 -33.07 19.90 -20.00
CA PHE A 287 -32.24 19.86 -18.80
C PHE A 287 -32.72 20.91 -17.81
N ASP A 288 -32.68 20.54 -16.52
CA ASP A 288 -32.85 21.50 -15.44
C ASP A 288 -31.67 22.48 -15.38
N GLU A 289 -31.87 23.63 -14.74
CA GLU A 289 -30.80 24.61 -14.59
C GLU A 289 -29.64 24.03 -13.77
N ILE A 290 -28.45 23.95 -14.41
CA ILE A 290 -27.23 23.44 -13.76
C ILE A 290 -26.68 24.51 -12.81
N GLN A 291 -26.66 24.20 -11.52
CA GLN A 291 -26.13 25.10 -10.48
C GLN A 291 -24.63 25.38 -10.68
N GLY A 292 -24.17 26.55 -10.18
CA GLY A 292 -22.79 27.03 -10.39
C GLY A 292 -21.69 26.03 -9.99
N LYS A 293 -21.89 25.28 -8.89
CA LYS A 293 -20.95 24.24 -8.43
C LYS A 293 -20.77 23.10 -9.46
N TYR A 294 -21.84 22.73 -10.18
CA TYR A 294 -21.79 21.70 -11.20
C TYR A 294 -21.22 22.23 -12.52
N LYS A 295 -21.44 23.51 -12.83
CA LYS A 295 -20.80 24.15 -13.99
C LYS A 295 -19.28 24.07 -13.90
N THR A 296 -18.73 24.23 -12.70
CA THR A 296 -17.29 24.05 -12.46
C THR A 296 -16.82 22.61 -12.69
N LEU A 297 -17.64 21.64 -12.29
CA LEU A 297 -17.35 20.24 -12.50
C LEU A 297 -17.36 19.87 -13.99
N TYR A 298 -18.34 20.35 -14.76
CA TYR A 298 -18.36 20.21 -16.23
C TYR A 298 -17.10 20.77 -16.87
N LYS A 299 -16.68 21.98 -16.45
CA LYS A 299 -15.43 22.58 -16.93
C LYS A 299 -14.21 21.71 -16.59
N ALA A 300 -14.14 21.18 -15.36
CA ALA A 300 -13.03 20.32 -14.94
C ALA A 300 -12.98 19.02 -15.72
N LEU A 301 -14.12 18.48 -16.13
CA LEU A 301 -14.21 17.28 -16.94
C LEU A 301 -14.00 17.57 -18.44
N GLY A 302 -14.00 18.85 -18.86
CA GLY A 302 -13.90 19.24 -20.27
C GLY A 302 -15.14 18.86 -21.07
N VAL A 303 -16.32 18.89 -20.42
CA VAL A 303 -17.61 18.57 -21.02
C VAL A 303 -18.39 19.86 -21.21
N GLU A 304 -19.10 20.01 -22.34
CA GLU A 304 -19.99 21.13 -22.59
C GLU A 304 -21.14 21.13 -21.56
N ILE A 305 -21.46 22.33 -21.10
CA ILE A 305 -22.56 22.51 -20.15
C ILE A 305 -23.87 22.55 -20.93
N PRO A 306 -24.83 21.63 -20.69
CA PRO A 306 -26.13 21.69 -21.34
C PRO A 306 -26.84 23.00 -21.02
N GLU A 307 -27.46 23.61 -22.00
CA GLU A 307 -28.25 24.82 -21.80
C GLU A 307 -29.60 24.47 -21.19
N ALA A 308 -29.90 25.14 -20.07
CA ALA A 308 -31.21 24.97 -19.42
C ALA A 308 -32.35 25.47 -20.31
N ASN A 309 -33.46 24.77 -20.29
CA ASN A 309 -34.68 25.09 -21.05
C ASN A 309 -34.50 25.07 -22.57
N CYS A 310 -33.39 24.61 -23.12
CA CYS A 310 -33.26 24.35 -24.54
C CYS A 310 -33.86 22.99 -24.88
N LYS A 311 -34.52 22.93 -26.03
CA LYS A 311 -35.09 21.68 -26.53
C LYS A 311 -34.00 20.83 -27.19
N TYR A 312 -33.84 19.62 -26.67
CA TYR A 312 -32.98 18.61 -27.26
C TYR A 312 -33.86 17.55 -27.96
N ASN A 313 -33.49 17.13 -29.14
CA ASN A 313 -34.14 16.01 -29.79
C ASN A 313 -33.54 14.70 -29.26
N LYS A 314 -34.27 13.59 -29.41
CA LYS A 314 -33.79 12.28 -28.99
C LYS A 314 -32.46 11.91 -29.63
N GLU A 315 -32.22 12.39 -30.86
CA GLU A 315 -30.99 12.18 -31.64
C GLU A 315 -29.79 12.96 -31.07
N ASP A 316 -30.04 14.13 -30.47
CA ASP A 316 -29.00 14.96 -29.85
C ASP A 316 -28.52 14.40 -28.48
N ILE A 317 -29.33 13.53 -27.88
CA ILE A 317 -29.07 12.93 -26.53
C ILE A 317 -28.55 11.51 -26.67
N SER A 318 -28.94 10.78 -27.72
CA SER A 318 -28.46 9.44 -27.99
C SER A 318 -27.19 9.49 -28.84
N THR A 319 -26.03 9.56 -28.18
CA THR A 319 -24.82 9.02 -28.79
C THR A 319 -24.98 7.48 -28.77
N ASP A 320 -25.28 6.90 -29.96
CA ASP A 320 -25.20 5.47 -30.23
C ASP A 320 -26.27 4.50 -29.65
N ASP A 321 -27.56 4.75 -29.94
CA ASP A 321 -28.53 3.66 -29.97
C ASP A 321 -29.09 3.48 -31.40
N LYS A 322 -28.22 3.46 -32.41
CA LYS A 322 -28.53 2.85 -33.70
C LYS A 322 -27.89 1.48 -33.73
N ASP A 323 -28.60 0.52 -33.19
CA ASP A 323 -28.69 -0.90 -33.52
C ASP A 323 -28.92 -1.74 -32.25
N ASN A 324 -30.10 -2.28 -32.16
CA ASN A 324 -30.57 -3.43 -31.38
C ASN A 324 -31.72 -3.16 -30.40
N SER A 325 -32.84 -2.63 -30.94
CA SER A 325 -34.10 -2.69 -30.15
C SER A 325 -35.07 -3.81 -30.59
N ASP A 326 -34.64 -4.78 -31.39
CA ASP A 326 -35.59 -5.77 -31.93
C ASP A 326 -35.20 -7.24 -31.73
N ASP A 327 -34.44 -7.62 -30.71
CA ASP A 327 -34.26 -9.07 -30.41
C ASP A 327 -33.84 -9.42 -28.98
N TYR A 328 -34.46 -8.79 -27.97
CA TYR A 328 -34.42 -9.36 -26.63
C TYR A 328 -35.85 -9.57 -26.09
N VAL A 329 -36.48 -10.61 -26.61
CA VAL A 329 -37.55 -11.29 -25.85
C VAL A 329 -36.87 -12.04 -24.73
N ALA A 330 -37.01 -11.49 -23.53
CA ALA A 330 -36.52 -12.12 -22.31
C ALA A 330 -37.42 -13.31 -21.96
N ASP A 331 -37.17 -14.48 -22.55
CA ASP A 331 -37.56 -15.74 -22.00
C ASP A 331 -36.46 -16.25 -21.05
N ASP A 332 -36.27 -15.55 -19.91
CA ASP A 332 -35.52 -16.09 -18.81
C ASP A 332 -36.47 -16.44 -17.66
N PRO A 333 -36.73 -17.76 -17.44
CA PRO A 333 -37.58 -18.22 -16.36
C PRO A 333 -37.10 -17.86 -14.95
N ALA A 334 -35.84 -17.37 -14.82
CA ALA A 334 -35.26 -16.98 -13.54
C ALA A 334 -35.72 -15.59 -13.05
N LEU A 335 -36.25 -14.72 -13.94
CA LEU A 335 -36.78 -13.43 -13.55
C LEU A 335 -38.22 -13.43 -13.08
N GLN A 336 -38.98 -14.53 -13.34
CA GLN A 336 -40.34 -14.69 -12.86
C GLN A 336 -40.42 -15.23 -11.41
N ALA A 337 -39.30 -15.74 -10.86
CA ALA A 337 -39.27 -16.27 -9.48
C ALA A 337 -39.03 -15.21 -8.41
N ILE A 338 -38.67 -13.96 -8.74
CA ILE A 338 -38.35 -12.92 -7.77
C ILE A 338 -39.56 -11.99 -7.51
N GLY A 339 -40.61 -12.08 -8.30
CA GLY A 339 -41.83 -11.25 -8.17
C GLY A 339 -42.97 -11.85 -7.33
N GLY A 340 -42.77 -12.99 -6.69
CA GLY A 340 -43.86 -13.80 -6.07
C GLY A 340 -43.89 -13.86 -4.55
N GLU A 341 -43.00 -13.20 -3.82
CA GLU A 341 -43.06 -13.20 -2.34
C GLU A 341 -42.93 -11.80 -1.77
N LEU A 342 -43.95 -10.99 -1.93
CA LEU A 342 -44.25 -9.80 -1.08
C LEU A 342 -45.77 -9.53 -1.20
N GLU A 343 -46.57 -10.34 -0.54
CA GLU A 343 -47.86 -9.96 0.07
C GLU A 343 -47.82 -10.31 1.56
#